data_6b36fe4257c05daddda56b7539de3dd3
#
_entry.id   6b36fe4257c05daddda56b7539de3dd3
#
_cell.length_a   1.000
_cell.length_b   1.000
_cell.length_c   1.000
_cell.angle_alpha   90.00
_cell.angle_beta   90.00
_cell.angle_gamma   90.00
#
_symmetry.space_group_name_H-M   'P 1'
#
loop_
_entity.id
_entity.type
_entity.pdbx_description
1 polymer ?
#
loop_
_entity_poly.entity_id
_entity_poly.type
_entity_poly.pdbx_seq_one_letter_code
_entity_poly.pdbx_strand_id
1 'polypeptide(L)'
;LMVTPLQLARVYATMGSYGIYRPLSITKVDPPVAGQRIFPEAQVRTVLHMMESVALPGGGGVKAAIKGYRIAIKTGTAKKVGPDGKYVNKYIAYTAGVAPASNPRFALVVVINDPQAGKYYGGAVSAPVFGAIMGGVLRTMNVEPDALPTPTSDKNEMVTNKNEGPSDRS
;
A
#
# COMPACT_ATOMS: atom_id res chain seq x y z
N LEU A 1 21.68 -5.45 9.37
CA LEU A 1 20.60 -6.28 9.90
C LEU A 1 19.93 -7.02 8.75
N MET A 2 19.87 -8.34 8.82
CA MET A 2 19.17 -9.18 7.82
C MET A 2 17.90 -9.76 8.46
N VAL A 3 16.80 -9.73 7.70
CA VAL A 3 15.53 -10.33 8.07
C VAL A 3 14.99 -11.15 6.90
N THR A 4 14.23 -12.21 7.18
CA THR A 4 13.57 -12.98 6.12
C THR A 4 12.30 -12.25 5.64
N PRO A 5 11.83 -12.49 4.41
CA PRO A 5 10.54 -11.98 3.95
C PRO A 5 9.37 -12.34 4.88
N LEU A 6 9.42 -13.54 5.47
CA LEU A 6 8.39 -13.98 6.42
C LEU A 6 8.40 -13.18 7.72
N GLN A 7 9.59 -12.87 8.25
CA GLN A 7 9.72 -11.99 9.42
C GLN A 7 9.16 -10.60 9.11
N LEU A 8 9.47 -10.06 7.92
CA LEU A 8 8.97 -8.77 7.50
C LEU A 8 7.43 -8.80 7.35
N ALA A 9 6.87 -9.84 6.72
CA ALA A 9 5.41 -10.02 6.62
C ALA A 9 4.75 -10.03 8.00
N ARG A 10 5.37 -10.69 8.99
CA ARG A 10 4.87 -10.73 10.38
C ARG A 10 4.88 -9.35 11.04
N VAL A 11 5.90 -8.53 10.77
CA VAL A 11 5.92 -7.13 11.23
C VAL A 11 4.71 -6.36 10.69
N TYR A 12 4.45 -6.46 9.39
CA TYR A 12 3.30 -5.79 8.78
C TYR A 12 1.96 -6.38 9.24
N ALA A 13 1.86 -7.69 9.49
CA ALA A 13 0.69 -8.30 10.11
C ALA A 13 0.45 -7.78 11.52
N THR A 14 1.51 -7.55 12.29
CA THR A 14 1.42 -6.93 13.63
C THR A 14 0.94 -5.48 13.53
N MET A 15 1.42 -4.71 12.55
CA MET A 15 0.92 -3.37 12.29
C MET A 15 -0.55 -3.39 11.84
N GLY A 16 -0.92 -4.30 10.95
CA GLY A 16 -2.31 -4.50 10.51
C GLY A 16 -3.26 -4.94 11.63
N SER A 17 -2.73 -5.56 12.67
CA SER A 17 -3.44 -5.87 13.92
C SER A 17 -3.34 -4.75 14.97
N TYR A 18 -2.99 -3.56 14.54
CA TYR A 18 -2.84 -2.36 15.39
C TYR A 18 -1.92 -2.56 16.59
N GLY A 19 -0.78 -3.23 16.35
CA GLY A 19 0.25 -3.44 17.38
C GLY A 19 0.10 -4.70 18.19
N ILE A 20 -0.80 -5.61 17.81
CA ILE A 20 -0.94 -6.92 18.44
C ILE A 20 -0.12 -7.95 17.66
N TYR A 21 0.90 -8.47 18.30
CA TYR A 21 1.70 -9.57 17.80
C TYR A 21 0.99 -10.91 18.02
N ARG A 22 0.96 -11.74 16.99
CA ARG A 22 0.51 -13.14 17.05
C ARG A 22 1.53 -14.06 16.40
N PRO A 23 1.72 -15.29 16.91
CA PRO A 23 2.53 -16.28 16.22
C PRO A 23 1.93 -16.61 14.85
N LEU A 24 2.79 -16.90 13.88
CA LEU A 24 2.38 -17.38 12.57
C LEU A 24 1.99 -18.84 12.64
N SER A 25 0.98 -19.24 11.87
CA SER A 25 0.62 -20.63 11.63
C SER A 25 0.31 -20.83 10.14
N ILE A 26 0.70 -21.96 9.58
CA ILE A 26 0.32 -22.40 8.23
C ILE A 26 -0.99 -23.17 8.22
N THR A 27 -1.47 -23.56 9.39
CA THR A 27 -2.76 -24.21 9.57
C THR A 27 -3.73 -23.25 10.23
N LYS A 28 -5.02 -23.44 9.95
CA LYS A 28 -6.07 -22.72 10.70
C LYS A 28 -5.97 -23.09 12.18
N VAL A 29 -5.91 -22.10 13.04
CA VAL A 29 -5.95 -22.24 14.49
C VAL A 29 -7.29 -21.71 14.98
N ASP A 30 -8.05 -22.59 15.66
CA ASP A 30 -9.37 -22.27 16.18
C ASP A 30 -9.51 -22.81 17.63
N PRO A 31 -9.74 -21.96 18.62
CA PRO A 31 -9.86 -20.51 18.54
C PRO A 31 -8.51 -19.83 18.18
N PRO A 32 -8.54 -18.61 17.60
CA PRO A 32 -7.31 -17.87 17.30
C PRO A 32 -6.45 -17.66 18.53
N VAL A 33 -5.13 -17.83 18.40
CA VAL A 33 -4.19 -17.61 19.51
C VAL A 33 -4.28 -16.16 19.99
N ALA A 34 -4.41 -15.99 21.29
CA ALA A 34 -4.36 -14.68 21.92
C ALA A 34 -3.05 -13.95 21.53
N GLY A 35 -3.16 -12.70 21.12
CA GLY A 35 -2.01 -11.90 20.76
C GLY A 35 -1.48 -11.10 21.94
N GLN A 36 -0.23 -10.69 21.85
CA GLN A 36 0.40 -9.79 22.80
C GLN A 36 0.49 -8.39 22.17
N ARG A 37 0.00 -7.37 22.87
CA ARG A 37 0.23 -5.99 22.45
C ARG A 37 1.68 -5.60 22.68
N ILE A 38 2.37 -5.26 21.58
CA ILE A 38 3.78 -4.85 21.61
C ILE A 38 3.96 -3.37 21.23
N PHE A 39 2.96 -2.77 20.58
CA PHE A 39 2.93 -1.33 20.27
C PHE A 39 1.60 -0.71 20.65
N PRO A 40 1.58 0.55 21.14
CA PRO A 40 0.36 1.29 21.38
C PRO A 40 -0.46 1.45 20.08
N GLU A 41 -1.75 1.16 20.13
CA GLU A 41 -2.64 1.19 18.96
C GLU A 41 -2.65 2.55 18.26
N ALA A 42 -2.75 3.64 19.02
CA ALA A 42 -2.81 4.99 18.47
C ALA A 42 -1.57 5.33 17.62
N GLN A 43 -0.38 4.91 18.08
CA GLN A 43 0.86 5.13 17.34
C GLN A 43 0.89 4.32 16.04
N VAL A 44 0.44 3.06 16.08
CA VAL A 44 0.39 2.20 14.89
C VAL A 44 -0.58 2.76 13.86
N ARG A 45 -1.76 3.23 14.28
CA ARG A 45 -2.73 3.88 13.39
C ARG A 45 -2.14 5.13 12.71
N THR A 46 -1.42 5.95 13.47
CA THR A 46 -0.72 7.12 12.93
C THR A 46 0.30 6.72 11.87
N VAL A 47 1.12 5.69 12.14
CA VAL A 47 2.13 5.21 11.18
C VAL A 47 1.47 4.63 9.94
N LEU A 48 0.43 3.81 10.07
CA LEU A 48 -0.32 3.28 8.93
C LEU A 48 -0.89 4.40 8.06
N HIS A 49 -1.46 5.43 8.66
CA HIS A 49 -1.96 6.60 7.94
C HIS A 49 -0.85 7.33 7.18
N MET A 50 0.32 7.53 7.79
CA MET A 50 1.48 8.09 7.10
C MET A 50 1.92 7.21 5.91
N MET A 51 1.85 5.90 6.05
CA MET A 51 2.26 4.95 5.00
C MET A 51 1.31 4.94 3.79
N GLU A 52 0.08 5.42 3.91
CA GLU A 52 -0.84 5.56 2.79
C GLU A 52 -0.31 6.55 1.75
N SER A 53 0.39 7.61 2.17
CA SER A 53 0.97 8.61 1.27
C SER A 53 1.95 8.03 0.24
N VAL A 54 2.56 6.88 0.55
CA VAL A 54 3.52 6.21 -0.35
C VAL A 54 2.86 5.73 -1.65
N ALA A 55 1.58 5.36 -1.60
CA ALA A 55 0.80 4.90 -2.75
C ALA A 55 0.05 6.03 -3.48
N LEU A 56 0.06 7.25 -2.95
CA LEU A 56 -0.60 8.41 -3.55
C LEU A 56 0.29 9.09 -4.60
N PRO A 57 -0.27 9.96 -5.46
CA PRO A 57 0.51 10.76 -6.41
C PRO A 57 1.67 11.50 -5.73
N GLY A 58 2.86 11.36 -6.26
CA GLY A 58 4.10 11.88 -5.67
C GLY A 58 4.79 10.92 -4.70
N GLY A 59 4.15 9.86 -4.26
CA GLY A 59 4.73 8.82 -3.41
C GLY A 59 5.61 7.84 -4.19
N GLY A 60 6.64 7.30 -3.52
CA GLY A 60 7.60 6.37 -4.13
C GLY A 60 7.01 5.00 -4.50
N GLY A 61 5.80 4.69 -4.06
CA GLY A 61 5.10 3.42 -4.33
C GLY A 61 3.80 3.58 -5.11
N VAL A 62 3.60 4.70 -5.81
CA VAL A 62 2.35 4.99 -6.54
C VAL A 62 1.92 3.87 -7.50
N LYS A 63 2.87 3.08 -8.03
CA LYS A 63 2.58 1.93 -8.89
C LYS A 63 1.95 0.73 -8.17
N ALA A 64 1.91 0.75 -6.84
CA ALA A 64 1.19 -0.23 -6.05
C ALA A 64 -0.29 0.13 -5.85
N ALA A 65 -0.73 1.34 -6.25
CA ALA A 65 -2.09 1.81 -6.05
C ALA A 65 -3.12 0.82 -6.62
N ILE A 66 -4.19 0.58 -5.87
CA ILE A 66 -5.26 -0.34 -6.22
C ILE A 66 -6.55 0.46 -6.29
N LYS A 67 -7.19 0.48 -7.45
CA LYS A 67 -8.45 1.22 -7.64
C LYS A 67 -9.52 0.75 -6.64
N GLY A 68 -10.08 1.70 -5.90
CA GLY A 68 -11.13 1.46 -4.91
C GLY A 68 -10.60 1.08 -3.52
N TYR A 69 -9.29 0.96 -3.32
CA TYR A 69 -8.74 0.58 -2.03
C TYR A 69 -7.66 1.54 -1.55
N ARG A 70 -7.68 1.82 -0.25
CA ARG A 70 -6.58 2.48 0.45
C ARG A 70 -5.58 1.42 0.89
N ILE A 71 -4.31 1.66 0.68
CA ILE A 71 -3.24 0.74 1.07
C ILE A 71 -2.16 1.48 1.86
N ALA A 72 -1.64 0.87 2.89
CA ALA A 72 -0.53 1.39 3.68
C ALA A 72 0.71 0.56 3.36
N ILE A 73 1.67 1.15 2.64
CA ILE A 73 2.83 0.44 2.11
C ILE A 73 4.15 1.18 2.38
N LYS A 74 5.26 0.44 2.26
CA LYS A 74 6.61 0.99 2.19
C LYS A 74 7.40 0.26 1.13
N THR A 75 8.11 1.02 0.31
CA THR A 75 9.08 0.50 -0.68
C THR A 75 10.49 0.57 -0.11
N GLY A 76 11.34 -0.33 -0.56
CA GLY A 76 12.75 -0.30 -0.20
C GLY A 76 13.63 -0.87 -1.31
N THR A 77 14.90 -0.47 -1.28
CA THR A 77 15.95 -0.93 -2.18
C THR A 77 17.23 -1.06 -1.38
N ALA A 78 17.80 -2.25 -1.36
CA ALA A 78 19.05 -2.52 -0.66
C ALA A 78 20.11 -3.03 -1.65
N LYS A 79 21.36 -2.59 -1.49
CA LYS A 79 22.50 -3.20 -2.17
C LYS A 79 22.83 -4.55 -1.53
N LYS A 80 23.20 -5.49 -2.37
CA LYS A 80 23.68 -6.80 -1.91
C LYS A 80 25.15 -6.73 -1.46
N VAL A 81 25.48 -7.58 -0.51
CA VAL A 81 26.86 -7.79 -0.07
C VAL A 81 27.44 -8.96 -0.86
N GLY A 82 28.60 -8.77 -1.44
CA GLY A 82 29.35 -9.78 -2.16
C GLY A 82 30.11 -10.75 -1.23
N PRO A 83 30.77 -11.78 -1.80
CA PRO A 83 31.50 -12.77 -1.02
C PRO A 83 32.67 -12.20 -0.21
N ASP A 84 33.19 -11.05 -0.64
CA ASP A 84 34.27 -10.31 0.01
C ASP A 84 33.78 -9.38 1.15
N GLY A 85 32.50 -9.43 1.48
CA GLY A 85 31.87 -8.58 2.49
C GLY A 85 31.62 -7.13 2.03
N LYS A 86 31.90 -6.77 0.79
CA LYS A 86 31.69 -5.44 0.23
C LYS A 86 30.36 -5.36 -0.53
N TYR A 87 29.83 -4.14 -0.64
CA TYR A 87 28.64 -3.90 -1.48
C TYR A 87 28.98 -4.11 -2.96
N VAL A 88 28.17 -4.92 -3.63
CA VAL A 88 28.21 -5.12 -5.08
C VAL A 88 27.10 -4.33 -5.78
N ASN A 89 27.22 -4.13 -7.10
CA ASN A 89 26.23 -3.42 -7.89
C ASN A 89 25.03 -4.32 -8.25
N LYS A 90 24.50 -5.00 -7.24
CA LYS A 90 23.29 -5.83 -7.29
C LYS A 90 22.34 -5.38 -6.20
N TYR A 91 21.05 -5.48 -6.45
CA TYR A 91 20.04 -4.90 -5.59
C TYR A 91 18.96 -5.91 -5.19
N ILE A 92 18.34 -5.66 -4.05
CA ILE A 92 17.09 -6.27 -3.63
C ILE A 92 16.05 -5.15 -3.57
N ALA A 93 15.01 -5.27 -4.37
CA ALA A 93 13.89 -4.34 -4.38
C ALA A 93 12.71 -4.97 -3.67
N TYR A 94 12.07 -4.25 -2.75
CA TYR A 94 10.91 -4.78 -2.04
C TYR A 94 9.82 -3.73 -1.81
N THR A 95 8.59 -4.24 -1.70
CA THR A 95 7.42 -3.49 -1.26
C THR A 95 6.68 -4.34 -0.23
N ALA A 96 6.37 -3.76 0.89
CA ALA A 96 5.66 -4.41 1.96
C ALA A 96 4.55 -3.50 2.50
N GLY A 97 3.45 -4.08 2.96
CA GLY A 97 2.34 -3.30 3.48
C GLY A 97 1.12 -4.11 3.81
N VAL A 98 0.04 -3.40 4.10
CA VAL A 98 -1.26 -3.94 4.47
C VAL A 98 -2.37 -3.33 3.64
N ALA A 99 -3.46 -4.06 3.49
CA ALA A 99 -4.68 -3.60 2.84
C ALA A 99 -5.93 -4.34 3.39
N PRO A 100 -7.10 -3.69 3.36
CA PRO A 100 -7.35 -2.25 3.20
C PRO A 100 -6.71 -1.44 4.33
N ALA A 101 -6.37 -0.15 4.10
CA ALA A 101 -5.75 0.65 5.16
C ALA A 101 -6.72 1.02 6.28
N SER A 102 -8.02 1.13 5.99
CA SER A 102 -9.07 1.44 6.97
C SER A 102 -9.28 0.33 8.01
N ASN A 103 -9.19 -0.93 7.56
CA ASN A 103 -9.33 -2.13 8.38
C ASN A 103 -8.47 -3.26 7.79
N PRO A 104 -7.18 -3.34 8.13
CA PRO A 104 -6.25 -4.27 7.50
C PRO A 104 -6.68 -5.74 7.64
N ARG A 105 -6.77 -6.42 6.50
CA ARG A 105 -7.13 -7.83 6.40
C ARG A 105 -5.96 -8.69 5.95
N PHE A 106 -5.06 -8.10 5.18
CA PHE A 106 -3.91 -8.80 4.59
C PHE A 106 -2.64 -7.99 4.78
N ALA A 107 -1.54 -8.70 5.02
CA ALA A 107 -0.19 -8.20 4.93
C ALA A 107 0.53 -8.91 3.78
N LEU A 108 1.25 -8.17 2.97
CA LEU A 108 1.98 -8.71 1.82
C LEU A 108 3.39 -8.13 1.77
N VAL A 109 4.35 -8.97 1.45
CA VAL A 109 5.73 -8.59 1.14
C VAL A 109 6.09 -9.15 -0.22
N VAL A 110 6.52 -8.28 -1.12
CA VAL A 110 7.06 -8.65 -2.43
C VAL A 110 8.55 -8.32 -2.45
N VAL A 111 9.37 -9.30 -2.76
CA VAL A 111 10.83 -9.14 -2.86
C VAL A 111 11.28 -9.56 -4.26
N ILE A 112 11.94 -8.66 -4.96
CA ILE A 112 12.57 -8.92 -6.26
C ILE A 112 14.09 -8.91 -6.04
N ASN A 113 14.70 -10.08 -6.17
CA ASN A 113 16.12 -10.25 -5.97
C ASN A 113 16.85 -10.05 -7.30
N ASP A 114 17.79 -9.11 -7.33
CA ASP A 114 18.66 -8.80 -8.46
C ASP A 114 17.90 -8.54 -9.77
N PRO A 115 17.02 -7.51 -9.81
CA PRO A 115 16.26 -7.19 -11.02
C PRO A 115 17.18 -6.81 -12.18
N GLN A 116 16.96 -7.40 -13.38
CA GLN A 116 17.87 -7.30 -14.52
C GLN A 116 17.38 -6.33 -15.62
N ALA A 117 16.16 -5.79 -15.51
CA ALA A 117 15.55 -4.99 -16.58
C ALA A 117 15.91 -3.48 -16.55
N GLY A 118 17.10 -3.12 -16.09
CA GLY A 118 17.58 -1.73 -16.04
C GLY A 118 16.92 -0.85 -14.95
N LYS A 119 15.95 -1.38 -14.21
CA LYS A 119 15.32 -0.72 -13.06
C LYS A 119 15.47 -1.60 -11.82
N TYR A 120 15.81 -0.99 -10.69
CA TYR A 120 16.09 -1.72 -9.45
C TYR A 120 15.43 -1.11 -8.20
N TYR A 121 14.78 0.03 -8.31
CA TYR A 121 14.06 0.65 -7.19
C TYR A 121 12.75 -0.10 -6.89
N GLY A 122 12.46 -0.31 -5.60
CA GLY A 122 11.25 -0.99 -5.14
C GLY A 122 9.96 -0.41 -5.73
N GLY A 123 9.84 0.92 -5.77
CA GLY A 123 8.70 1.60 -6.39
C GLY A 123 8.55 1.35 -7.89
N ALA A 124 9.63 0.97 -8.59
CA ALA A 124 9.61 0.69 -10.02
C ALA A 124 9.33 -0.77 -10.35
N VAL A 125 9.84 -1.72 -9.54
CA VAL A 125 9.81 -3.15 -9.87
C VAL A 125 8.94 -3.99 -8.93
N SER A 126 8.96 -3.76 -7.61
CA SER A 126 8.15 -4.55 -6.67
C SER A 126 6.77 -3.94 -6.38
N ALA A 127 6.62 -2.61 -6.45
CA ALA A 127 5.35 -1.95 -6.19
C ALA A 127 4.23 -2.35 -7.16
N PRO A 128 4.43 -2.42 -8.50
CA PRO A 128 3.38 -2.89 -9.40
C PRO A 128 2.98 -4.34 -9.16
N VAL A 129 3.93 -5.20 -8.78
CA VAL A 129 3.66 -6.60 -8.41
C VAL A 129 2.83 -6.68 -7.14
N PHE A 130 3.18 -5.86 -6.12
CA PHE A 130 2.37 -5.73 -4.90
C PHE A 130 0.93 -5.35 -5.21
N GLY A 131 0.71 -4.30 -6.02
CA GLY A 131 -0.62 -3.84 -6.40
C GLY A 131 -1.44 -4.90 -7.14
N ALA A 132 -0.82 -5.63 -8.06
CA ALA A 132 -1.47 -6.69 -8.83
C ALA A 132 -1.90 -7.86 -7.91
N ILE A 133 -1.00 -8.36 -7.05
CA ILE A 133 -1.28 -9.48 -6.13
C ILE A 133 -2.34 -9.05 -5.10
N MET A 134 -2.10 -7.94 -4.39
CA MET A 134 -3.00 -7.50 -3.33
C MET A 134 -4.39 -7.16 -3.89
N GLY A 135 -4.46 -6.50 -5.04
CA GLY A 135 -5.73 -6.21 -5.71
C GLY A 135 -6.48 -7.48 -6.13
N GLY A 136 -5.76 -8.52 -6.56
CA GLY A 136 -6.33 -9.85 -6.82
C GLY A 136 -6.90 -10.48 -5.56
N VAL A 137 -6.14 -10.49 -4.47
CA VAL A 137 -6.55 -11.04 -3.16
C VAL A 137 -7.79 -10.34 -2.64
N LEU A 138 -7.80 -9.01 -2.62
CA LEU A 138 -8.94 -8.23 -2.11
C LEU A 138 -10.24 -8.54 -2.87
N ARG A 139 -10.18 -8.64 -4.19
CA ARG A 139 -11.34 -9.00 -5.03
C ARG A 139 -11.78 -10.45 -4.81
N THR A 140 -10.84 -11.40 -4.82
CA THR A 140 -11.15 -12.82 -4.62
C THR A 140 -11.77 -13.09 -3.25
N MET A 141 -11.34 -12.34 -2.24
CA MET A 141 -11.84 -12.48 -0.87
C MET A 141 -13.07 -11.59 -0.58
N ASN A 142 -13.65 -10.95 -1.62
CA ASN A 142 -14.81 -10.07 -1.52
C ASN A 142 -14.68 -9.00 -0.42
N VAL A 143 -13.49 -8.39 -0.33
CA VAL A 143 -13.28 -7.29 0.63
C VAL A 143 -13.88 -6.02 0.04
N GLU A 144 -14.69 -5.31 0.82
CA GLU A 144 -15.29 -4.06 0.39
C GLU A 144 -14.22 -2.98 0.13
N PRO A 145 -14.36 -2.21 -0.98
CA PRO A 145 -13.52 -1.04 -1.23
C PRO A 145 -13.65 0.01 -0.12
N ASP A 146 -12.54 0.58 0.32
CA ASP A 146 -12.48 1.58 1.38
C ASP A 146 -12.01 2.96 0.89
N ALA A 147 -11.71 3.11 -0.40
CA ALA A 147 -11.49 4.40 -1.01
C ALA A 147 -12.83 4.99 -1.44
N LEU A 148 -13.27 6.05 -0.77
CA LEU A 148 -14.44 6.80 -1.20
C LEU A 148 -14.17 7.39 -2.59
N PRO A 149 -15.18 7.41 -3.51
CA PRO A 149 -15.05 8.16 -4.75
C PRO A 149 -14.71 9.61 -4.41
N THR A 150 -13.66 10.13 -5.02
CA THR A 150 -13.40 11.58 -4.94
C THR A 150 -14.64 12.26 -5.53
N PRO A 151 -15.32 13.18 -4.81
CA PRO A 151 -16.39 13.93 -5.42
C PRO A 151 -15.81 14.59 -6.67
N THR A 152 -16.32 14.20 -7.83
CA THR A 152 -16.10 14.97 -9.05
C THR A 152 -16.69 16.34 -8.75
N SER A 153 -15.85 17.36 -8.61
CA SER A 153 -16.31 18.72 -8.63
C SER A 153 -16.94 18.92 -10.01
N ASP A 154 -18.24 18.86 -10.07
CA ASP A 154 -18.99 19.33 -11.23
C ASP A 154 -18.63 20.81 -11.45
N LYS A 155 -17.55 21.02 -12.17
CA LYS A 155 -17.27 22.31 -12.80
C LYS A 155 -18.14 22.38 -14.03
N ASN A 156 -19.02 23.33 -13.99
CA ASN A 156 -19.75 23.93 -15.09
C ASN A 156 -21.16 23.39 -15.35
N GLU A 157 -22.11 24.05 -14.74
CA GLU A 157 -23.18 24.65 -15.49
C GLU A 157 -23.42 26.09 -14.96
N MET A 158 -22.51 27.01 -15.31
CA MET A 158 -22.91 28.40 -15.42
C MET A 158 -23.71 28.52 -16.70
N VAL A 159 -25.01 28.34 -16.57
CA VAL A 159 -25.99 28.79 -17.56
C VAL A 159 -25.87 30.30 -17.65
N THR A 160 -25.24 30.77 -18.70
CA THR A 160 -25.34 32.18 -19.11
C THR A 160 -26.73 32.44 -19.64
N ASN A 161 -27.61 32.85 -18.77
CA ASN A 161 -28.91 33.41 -19.16
C ASN A 161 -28.65 34.79 -19.78
N LYS A 162 -28.50 34.87 -21.09
CA LYS A 162 -28.58 36.14 -21.83
C LYS A 162 -30.04 36.51 -21.90
N ASN A 163 -30.44 37.42 -21.03
CA ASN A 163 -31.66 38.20 -21.20
C ASN A 163 -31.46 39.13 -22.42
N GLU A 164 -32.08 38.78 -23.52
CA GLU A 164 -32.37 39.73 -24.60
C GLU A 164 -33.49 40.66 -24.11
N GLY A 165 -33.16 41.93 -23.89
CA GLY A 165 -34.12 42.98 -23.66
C GLY A 165 -34.81 43.38 -24.96
N PRO A 166 -36.04 43.90 -24.89
CA PRO A 166 -36.84 44.17 -26.06
C PRO A 166 -36.37 45.41 -26.82
N SER A 167 -36.32 45.28 -28.14
CA SER A 167 -36.14 46.38 -29.06
C SER A 167 -37.37 47.28 -29.05
N ASP A 168 -37.22 48.53 -28.67
CA ASP A 168 -38.25 49.55 -28.85
C ASP A 168 -38.05 50.22 -30.21
N ARG A 169 -39.11 50.19 -31.00
CA ARG A 169 -39.23 50.92 -32.27
C ARG A 169 -39.91 52.23 -32.01
N SER A 170 -39.34 53.32 -32.41
CA SER A 170 -40.00 54.51 -32.90
C SER A 170 -39.08 55.34 -33.79
#